data_42ff9db0ee8d797cc4f98a8251ae5fde
#
_entry.id   42ff9db0ee8d797cc4f98a8251ae5fde
#
_cell.length_a   1.000
_cell.length_b   1.000
_cell.length_c   1.000
_cell.angle_alpha   90.00
_cell.angle_beta   90.00
_cell.angle_gamma   90.00
#
_symmetry.space_group_name_H-M   'P 1'
#
loop_
_entity.id
_entity.type
_entity.pdbx_description
1 polymer ?
#
loop_
_entity_poly.entity_id
_entity_poly.type
_entity_poly.pdbx_seq_one_letter_code
_entity_poly.pdbx_strand_id
1 'polypeptide(L)'
;MKPIWIVDDDQSIRWVLEKALTREDIPHRSFTNPNDVLNALEKNTPSVLISDIRMPRGNGLDLLQHVKVSHPHLPVIIMTAYSDLDSAVSAFQSGAFEYLTKPFDLDKALELIRRAIEQGDRAQSGSKVADDWKLDQSEIIGQAPAMQEVFRAIGRLAQSHATVLIMGESGAGKELLAQALHKHSPRAKGAFITFSSTSVPKELLESELFGHERGAFPGAQTLKRGRFELAEGGTLFLDEIGDLPADLQTRLLRALTDGHFYRTGGQDPIKANVRIIASTHQNLEARVSAGLFREDLLHRLNIIRLRMPPLRERSEDIPLLARHFMQACAKSLGVEAKKLSDEALQHMTNMSFSGNVRQLENLCHWLTVMTPASTIGVGDLPSDLFTATNEPTVIVQGESSSLAPVVNRSNTSDWENGLSRLAVKMLQDGDQSVFDALTSRFERAVLQAALEVTRGRRVEAAQRLGIGRNTITRKLQELGIDD
;
A
#
# COMPACT_ATOMS: atom_id res chain seq x y z
N MET A 1 16.86 -9.49 40.38
CA MET A 1 16.63 -8.98 39.01
C MET A 1 17.28 -7.62 38.88
N LYS A 2 18.04 -7.33 37.79
CA LYS A 2 18.63 -6.00 37.59
C LYS A 2 17.51 -5.00 37.28
N PRO A 3 17.62 -3.72 37.70
CA PRO A 3 16.57 -2.73 37.45
C PRO A 3 16.45 -2.39 35.97
N ILE A 4 15.23 -2.02 35.55
CA ILE A 4 14.98 -1.38 34.27
C ILE A 4 15.28 0.11 34.39
N TRP A 5 15.95 0.69 33.42
CA TRP A 5 16.20 2.12 33.40
C TRP A 5 15.32 2.81 32.36
N ILE A 6 14.72 3.93 32.77
CA ILE A 6 13.84 4.76 31.95
C ILE A 6 14.51 6.13 31.84
N VAL A 7 14.69 6.64 30.62
CA VAL A 7 15.14 8.01 30.39
C VAL A 7 14.19 8.73 29.45
N ASP A 8 13.59 9.79 29.97
CA ASP A 8 12.62 10.64 29.28
C ASP A 8 12.59 11.98 30.00
N ASP A 9 12.46 13.10 29.30
CA ASP A 9 12.32 14.42 29.92
C ASP A 9 10.89 14.69 30.43
N ASP A 10 9.89 14.02 29.87
CA ASP A 10 8.48 14.13 30.29
C ASP A 10 8.22 13.36 31.59
N GLN A 11 7.90 14.10 32.63
CA GLN A 11 7.59 13.53 33.96
C GLN A 11 6.36 12.63 33.92
N SER A 12 5.36 12.94 33.07
CA SER A 12 4.12 12.19 33.01
C SER A 12 4.37 10.79 32.45
N ILE A 13 5.20 10.70 31.42
CA ILE A 13 5.56 9.41 30.78
C ILE A 13 6.39 8.56 31.75
N ARG A 14 7.38 9.15 32.40
CA ARG A 14 8.14 8.43 33.42
C ARG A 14 7.24 7.90 34.52
N TRP A 15 6.35 8.73 35.05
CA TRP A 15 5.41 8.34 36.11
C TRP A 15 4.50 7.17 35.68
N VAL A 16 3.99 7.19 34.44
CA VAL A 16 3.13 6.13 33.89
C VAL A 16 3.90 4.81 33.81
N LEU A 17 5.13 4.81 33.29
CA LEU A 17 5.97 3.61 33.20
C LEU A 17 6.40 3.12 34.59
N GLU A 18 6.78 3.99 35.50
CA GLU A 18 7.13 3.66 36.89
C GLU A 18 5.97 2.98 37.59
N LYS A 19 4.76 3.51 37.46
CA LYS A 19 3.54 2.91 38.02
C LYS A 19 3.25 1.53 37.43
N ALA A 20 3.41 1.36 36.11
CA ALA A 20 3.22 0.08 35.46
C ALA A 20 4.23 -0.96 35.93
N LEU A 21 5.52 -0.59 36.02
CA LEU A 21 6.58 -1.48 36.49
C LEU A 21 6.45 -1.81 38.00
N THR A 22 6.02 -0.85 38.81
CA THR A 22 5.74 -1.10 40.24
C THR A 22 4.60 -2.10 40.43
N ARG A 23 3.55 -2.00 39.61
CA ARG A 23 2.40 -2.94 39.66
C ARG A 23 2.82 -4.38 39.32
N GLU A 24 3.83 -4.55 38.48
CA GLU A 24 4.37 -5.84 38.06
C GLU A 24 5.57 -6.31 38.91
N ASP A 25 5.85 -5.59 40.02
CA ASP A 25 6.96 -5.89 40.96
C ASP A 25 8.35 -5.88 40.30
N ILE A 26 8.52 -5.08 39.22
CA ILE A 26 9.75 -4.97 38.45
C ILE A 26 10.57 -3.78 38.98
N PRO A 27 11.83 -4.00 39.48
CA PRO A 27 12.69 -2.91 39.94
C PRO A 27 13.05 -1.98 38.77
N HIS A 28 12.94 -0.68 38.99
CA HIS A 28 13.21 0.34 37.98
C HIS A 28 13.95 1.56 38.55
N ARG A 29 14.55 2.34 37.65
CA ARG A 29 15.19 3.62 37.96
C ARG A 29 14.98 4.58 36.80
N SER A 30 14.61 5.83 37.11
CA SER A 30 14.31 6.84 36.10
C SER A 30 15.38 7.93 36.07
N PHE A 31 15.60 8.49 34.87
CA PHE A 31 16.51 9.57 34.56
C PHE A 31 15.80 10.62 33.71
N THR A 32 16.27 11.87 33.80
CA THR A 32 15.71 13.00 33.05
C THR A 32 16.57 13.40 31.84
N ASN A 33 17.77 12.86 31.73
CA ASN A 33 18.67 13.18 30.62
C ASN A 33 19.65 12.02 30.32
N PRO A 34 20.19 11.94 29.11
CA PRO A 34 21.10 10.88 28.68
C PRO A 34 22.43 10.82 29.47
N ASN A 35 22.96 11.97 29.87
CA ASN A 35 24.27 12.03 30.54
C ASN A 35 24.24 11.33 31.91
N ASP A 36 23.12 11.47 32.65
CA ASP A 36 22.97 10.78 33.94
C ASP A 36 22.92 9.25 33.76
N VAL A 37 22.36 8.79 32.63
CA VAL A 37 22.36 7.37 32.27
C VAL A 37 23.76 6.88 31.98
N LEU A 38 24.56 7.62 31.20
CA LEU A 38 25.94 7.26 30.86
C LEU A 38 26.80 7.19 32.15
N ASN A 39 26.71 8.17 33.04
CA ASN A 39 27.40 8.16 34.31
C ASN A 39 26.97 6.99 35.23
N ALA A 40 25.70 6.60 35.15
CA ALA A 40 25.19 5.47 35.94
C ALA A 40 25.63 4.12 35.35
N LEU A 41 25.79 4.01 34.02
CA LEU A 41 26.24 2.81 33.32
C LEU A 41 27.72 2.43 33.69
N GLU A 42 28.54 3.40 34.07
CA GLU A 42 29.90 3.12 34.56
C GLU A 42 29.91 2.30 35.86
N LYS A 43 28.83 2.41 36.66
CA LYS A 43 28.72 1.78 37.98
C LYS A 43 27.84 0.54 37.98
N ASN A 44 26.73 0.56 37.23
CA ASN A 44 25.75 -0.49 37.23
C ASN A 44 25.14 -0.64 35.83
N THR A 45 24.81 -1.88 35.44
CA THR A 45 24.17 -2.20 34.15
C THR A 45 22.71 -2.61 34.42
N PRO A 46 21.72 -1.99 33.78
CA PRO A 46 20.31 -2.39 33.88
C PRO A 46 20.04 -3.71 33.14
N SER A 47 18.86 -4.29 33.33
CA SER A 47 18.37 -5.40 32.49
C SER A 47 17.88 -4.92 31.14
N VAL A 48 17.23 -3.75 31.10
CA VAL A 48 16.72 -3.10 29.88
C VAL A 48 16.85 -1.59 30.06
N LEU A 49 17.19 -0.88 28.99
CA LEU A 49 17.15 0.58 28.92
C LEU A 49 15.98 1.01 28.02
N ILE A 50 15.12 1.89 28.53
CA ILE A 50 14.04 2.52 27.78
C ILE A 50 14.38 4.00 27.64
N SER A 51 14.51 4.50 26.39
CA SER A 51 14.95 5.87 26.13
C SER A 51 14.04 6.59 25.16
N ASP A 52 13.67 7.83 25.49
CA ASP A 52 13.08 8.73 24.49
C ASP A 52 14.15 9.13 23.43
N ILE A 53 13.68 9.38 22.19
CA ILE A 53 14.57 9.89 21.13
C ILE A 53 14.91 11.35 21.36
N ARG A 54 13.90 12.19 21.63
CA ARG A 54 14.04 13.65 21.65
C ARG A 54 14.03 14.17 23.09
N MET A 55 15.19 14.50 23.60
CA MET A 55 15.35 15.10 24.91
C MET A 55 16.08 16.45 24.82
N PRO A 56 15.74 17.48 25.65
CA PRO A 56 16.30 18.84 25.55
C PRO A 56 17.83 18.92 25.73
N ARG A 57 18.45 17.88 26.31
CA ARG A 57 19.90 17.84 26.63
C ARG A 57 20.62 16.67 25.99
N GLY A 58 20.09 16.13 24.87
CA GLY A 58 20.71 15.05 24.15
C GLY A 58 19.71 14.23 23.33
N ASN A 59 20.23 13.39 22.43
CA ASN A 59 19.42 12.55 21.56
C ASN A 59 19.47 11.09 22.07
N GLY A 60 18.34 10.43 22.18
CA GLY A 60 18.25 9.02 22.59
C GLY A 60 18.93 8.06 21.63
N LEU A 61 19.06 8.41 20.34
CA LEU A 61 19.82 7.62 19.37
C LEU A 61 21.32 7.69 19.63
N ASP A 62 21.84 8.87 20.02
CA ASP A 62 23.24 9.03 20.40
C ASP A 62 23.55 8.23 21.68
N LEU A 63 22.61 8.26 22.65
CA LEU A 63 22.70 7.42 23.85
C LEU A 63 22.72 5.94 23.48
N LEU A 64 21.85 5.50 22.58
CA LEU A 64 21.80 4.12 22.09
C LEU A 64 23.14 3.68 21.49
N GLN A 65 23.74 4.51 20.62
CA GLN A 65 25.05 4.23 20.01
C GLN A 65 26.13 4.07 21.07
N HIS A 66 26.23 4.99 22.04
CA HIS A 66 27.20 4.89 23.14
C HIS A 66 27.00 3.63 23.99
N VAL A 67 25.74 3.30 24.29
CA VAL A 67 25.38 2.09 25.03
C VAL A 67 25.77 0.84 24.26
N LYS A 68 25.54 0.79 22.95
CA LYS A 68 25.86 -0.38 22.12
C LYS A 68 27.38 -0.59 21.93
N VAL A 69 28.14 0.47 21.94
CA VAL A 69 29.63 0.37 21.93
C VAL A 69 30.17 -0.20 23.25
N SER A 70 29.65 0.27 24.39
CA SER A 70 30.12 -0.15 25.72
C SER A 70 29.44 -1.41 26.27
N HIS A 71 28.16 -1.60 25.92
CA HIS A 71 27.31 -2.69 26.39
C HIS A 71 26.50 -3.29 25.22
N PRO A 72 27.13 -4.03 24.28
CA PRO A 72 26.46 -4.50 23.03
C PRO A 72 25.28 -5.41 23.29
N HIS A 73 25.24 -6.12 24.41
CA HIS A 73 24.18 -7.07 24.76
C HIS A 73 23.00 -6.45 25.55
N LEU A 74 23.14 -5.18 25.97
CA LEU A 74 22.06 -4.52 26.69
C LEU A 74 20.88 -4.24 25.75
N PRO A 75 19.68 -4.80 26.02
CA PRO A 75 18.50 -4.47 25.25
C PRO A 75 18.11 -3.01 25.48
N VAL A 76 17.92 -2.25 24.40
CA VAL A 76 17.48 -0.86 24.45
C VAL A 76 16.18 -0.72 23.68
N ILE A 77 15.15 -0.23 24.35
CA ILE A 77 13.86 0.12 23.76
C ILE A 77 13.83 1.63 23.56
N ILE A 78 13.57 2.07 22.34
CA ILE A 78 13.50 3.49 22.00
C ILE A 78 12.04 3.95 22.00
N MET A 79 11.74 5.05 22.70
CA MET A 79 10.43 5.70 22.64
C MET A 79 10.46 6.87 21.66
N THR A 80 9.39 7.03 20.87
CA THR A 80 9.26 8.14 19.90
C THR A 80 7.88 8.77 19.96
N ALA A 81 7.83 10.10 19.86
CA ALA A 81 6.57 10.87 19.87
C ALA A 81 5.77 10.76 18.56
N TYR A 82 6.40 10.33 17.46
CA TYR A 82 5.77 10.15 16.16
C TYR A 82 6.27 8.86 15.52
N SER A 83 5.35 8.15 14.88
CA SER A 83 5.61 6.95 14.10
C SER A 83 6.27 7.28 12.75
N ASP A 84 7.40 7.94 12.80
CA ASP A 84 8.23 8.24 11.65
C ASP A 84 9.08 7.01 11.31
N LEU A 85 8.95 6.53 10.09
CA LEU A 85 9.69 5.38 9.57
C LEU A 85 11.21 5.54 9.79
N ASP A 86 11.72 6.73 9.51
CA ASP A 86 13.14 7.02 9.61
C ASP A 86 13.66 6.88 11.05
N SER A 87 12.90 7.38 12.02
CA SER A 87 13.25 7.26 13.45
C SER A 87 13.24 5.78 13.91
N ALA A 88 12.22 5.01 13.47
CA ALA A 88 12.13 3.59 13.78
C ALA A 88 13.26 2.79 13.12
N VAL A 89 13.52 3.01 11.85
CA VAL A 89 14.61 2.33 11.12
C VAL A 89 15.98 2.70 11.69
N SER A 90 16.21 3.98 12.04
CA SER A 90 17.45 4.43 12.66
C SER A 90 17.68 3.79 14.03
N ALA A 91 16.63 3.65 14.84
CA ALA A 91 16.73 2.96 16.12
C ALA A 91 17.17 1.50 15.93
N PHE A 92 16.58 0.77 14.97
CA PHE A 92 17.00 -0.60 14.67
C PHE A 92 18.41 -0.70 14.09
N GLN A 93 18.77 0.19 13.17
CA GLN A 93 20.12 0.23 12.60
C GLN A 93 21.19 0.52 13.66
N SER A 94 20.87 1.37 14.62
CA SER A 94 21.74 1.66 15.79
C SER A 94 21.72 0.55 16.84
N GLY A 95 21.01 -0.55 16.58
CA GLY A 95 20.98 -1.74 17.44
C GLY A 95 19.95 -1.69 18.56
N ALA A 96 18.88 -0.90 18.44
CA ALA A 96 17.77 -0.98 19.37
C ALA A 96 17.16 -2.39 19.35
N PHE A 97 16.69 -2.85 20.50
CA PHE A 97 15.95 -4.10 20.61
C PHE A 97 14.56 -3.96 19.96
N GLU A 98 13.89 -2.87 20.28
CA GLU A 98 12.55 -2.54 19.75
C GLU A 98 12.29 -1.03 19.94
N TYR A 99 11.22 -0.52 19.34
CA TYR A 99 10.76 0.83 19.59
C TYR A 99 9.31 0.85 20.09
N LEU A 100 8.95 1.90 20.83
CA LEU A 100 7.65 2.12 21.43
C LEU A 100 7.14 3.50 21.00
N THR A 101 6.01 3.55 20.27
CA THR A 101 5.42 4.81 19.81
C THR A 101 4.56 5.45 20.89
N LYS A 102 4.74 6.75 21.12
CA LYS A 102 3.89 7.55 22.01
C LYS A 102 2.69 8.12 21.24
N PRO A 103 1.43 8.04 21.76
CA PRO A 103 1.01 7.38 22.98
C PRO A 103 1.01 5.85 22.84
N PHE A 104 1.36 5.13 23.89
CA PHE A 104 1.45 3.68 23.91
C PHE A 104 0.46 3.04 24.90
N ASP A 105 0.05 1.84 24.57
CA ASP A 105 -0.72 0.96 25.45
C ASP A 105 0.23 0.35 26.48
N LEU A 106 -0.14 0.43 27.77
CA LEU A 106 0.69 -0.03 28.88
C LEU A 106 0.91 -1.54 28.86
N ASP A 107 -0.12 -2.33 28.52
CA ASP A 107 0.00 -3.79 28.49
C ASP A 107 0.97 -4.23 27.38
N LYS A 108 0.90 -3.58 26.23
CA LYS A 108 1.86 -3.80 25.11
C LYS A 108 3.29 -3.37 25.50
N ALA A 109 3.44 -2.26 26.19
CA ALA A 109 4.74 -1.80 26.67
C ALA A 109 5.36 -2.80 27.66
N LEU A 110 4.57 -3.33 28.60
CA LEU A 110 5.02 -4.34 29.55
C LEU A 110 5.39 -5.67 28.87
N GLU A 111 4.60 -6.13 27.90
CA GLU A 111 4.93 -7.31 27.10
C GLU A 111 6.28 -7.15 26.39
N LEU A 112 6.49 -5.99 25.77
CA LEU A 112 7.73 -5.67 25.06
C LEU A 112 8.94 -5.63 26.01
N ILE A 113 8.77 -5.07 27.21
CA ILE A 113 9.78 -5.04 28.24
C ILE A 113 10.12 -6.46 28.74
N ARG A 114 9.13 -7.33 28.96
CA ARG A 114 9.36 -8.74 29.33
C ARG A 114 10.15 -9.48 28.26
N ARG A 115 9.81 -9.31 27.00
CA ARG A 115 10.56 -9.88 25.86
C ARG A 115 12.01 -9.37 25.81
N ALA A 116 12.22 -8.09 26.09
CA ALA A 116 13.56 -7.51 26.14
C ALA A 116 14.41 -8.12 27.29
N ILE A 117 13.83 -8.36 28.46
CA ILE A 117 14.49 -9.02 29.59
C ILE A 117 14.92 -10.44 29.20
N GLU A 118 14.01 -11.24 28.63
CA GLU A 118 14.28 -12.62 28.22
C GLU A 118 15.41 -12.71 27.18
N GLN A 119 15.47 -11.75 26.25
CA GLN A 119 16.52 -11.71 25.25
C GLN A 119 17.85 -11.24 25.81
N GLY A 120 17.84 -10.30 26.76
CA GLY A 120 19.06 -9.87 27.46
C GLY A 120 19.76 -11.02 28.18
N ASP A 121 18.99 -11.91 28.77
CA ASP A 121 19.51 -13.11 29.44
C ASP A 121 20.10 -14.14 28.45
N ARG A 122 19.56 -14.20 27.20
CA ARG A 122 20.05 -15.11 26.13
C ARG A 122 21.26 -14.56 25.37
N ALA A 123 21.45 -13.25 25.32
CA ALA A 123 22.42 -12.59 24.45
C ALA A 123 23.85 -12.48 25.00
N GLN A 124 24.20 -13.20 26.07
CA GLN A 124 25.61 -13.28 26.52
C GLN A 124 26.54 -14.04 25.54
N SER A 125 26.04 -14.45 24.37
CA SER A 125 26.83 -15.11 23.32
C SER A 125 26.58 -14.48 21.93
N GLY A 126 27.50 -13.57 21.56
CA GLY A 126 27.99 -13.38 20.18
C GLY A 126 27.40 -12.32 19.26
N SER A 127 28.16 -11.32 18.98
CA SER A 127 28.62 -10.66 17.72
C SER A 127 28.00 -9.34 17.25
N LYS A 128 28.94 -8.47 16.83
CA LYS A 128 28.88 -7.05 16.47
C LYS A 128 28.32 -6.78 15.07
N VAL A 129 27.78 -5.57 14.82
CA VAL A 129 28.23 -4.59 13.79
C VAL A 129 27.52 -3.24 13.98
N ALA A 130 28.28 -2.15 13.92
CA ALA A 130 27.83 -0.74 13.88
C ALA A 130 28.20 -0.13 12.52
N ASP A 131 27.42 0.83 11.99
CA ASP A 131 27.82 2.21 11.72
C ASP A 131 26.83 3.04 10.88
N ASP A 132 26.61 4.22 11.37
CA ASP A 132 26.43 5.60 10.85
C ASP A 132 25.59 5.90 9.59
N TRP A 133 24.40 6.55 9.77
CA TRP A 133 23.61 7.17 8.68
C TRP A 133 22.86 8.43 9.12
N LYS A 134 22.99 9.53 8.35
CA LYS A 134 22.21 10.76 8.44
C LYS A 134 20.94 10.63 7.60
N LEU A 135 19.81 11.09 8.16
CA LEU A 135 18.46 10.93 7.61
C LEU A 135 17.98 12.11 6.79
N ASP A 136 17.34 11.79 5.68
CA ASP A 136 16.43 12.67 4.94
C ASP A 136 14.99 12.11 5.02
N GLN A 137 13.99 12.99 4.96
CA GLN A 137 12.59 12.76 5.32
C GLN A 137 11.95 11.54 4.63
N SER A 138 11.20 10.74 5.38
CA SER A 138 10.53 9.54 4.88
C SER A 138 9.27 9.85 4.09
N GLU A 139 9.11 9.16 2.96
CA GLU A 139 7.94 9.27 2.07
C GLU A 139 6.75 8.43 2.53
N ILE A 140 6.94 7.50 3.50
CA ILE A 140 5.87 6.65 4.02
C ILE A 140 5.36 7.19 5.35
N ILE A 141 4.08 7.55 5.36
CA ILE A 141 3.38 8.11 6.52
C ILE A 141 2.42 7.06 7.08
N GLY A 142 2.42 6.86 8.41
CA GLY A 142 1.48 5.99 9.09
C GLY A 142 1.70 5.90 10.59
N GLN A 143 0.60 5.92 11.36
CA GLN A 143 0.59 5.79 12.83
C GLN A 143 -0.14 4.53 13.29
N ALA A 144 -1.00 3.99 12.42
CA ALA A 144 -1.79 2.81 12.73
C ALA A 144 -0.89 1.62 13.13
N PRO A 145 -1.32 0.78 14.08
CA PRO A 145 -0.57 -0.39 14.54
C PRO A 145 -0.11 -1.31 13.40
N ALA A 146 -0.97 -1.48 12.37
CA ALA A 146 -0.64 -2.27 11.20
C ALA A 146 0.54 -1.70 10.39
N MET A 147 0.67 -0.36 10.31
CA MET A 147 1.83 0.29 9.66
C MET A 147 3.10 0.19 10.52
N GLN A 148 2.95 0.20 11.83
CA GLN A 148 4.08 0.01 12.74
C GLN A 148 4.73 -1.37 12.57
N GLU A 149 3.95 -2.42 12.29
CA GLU A 149 4.49 -3.74 11.95
C GLU A 149 5.30 -3.71 10.66
N VAL A 150 4.82 -2.98 9.65
CA VAL A 150 5.56 -2.77 8.39
C VAL A 150 6.88 -2.05 8.66
N PHE A 151 6.89 -0.98 9.46
CA PHE A 151 8.10 -0.23 9.81
C PHE A 151 9.12 -1.09 10.57
N ARG A 152 8.66 -1.90 11.53
CA ARG A 152 9.53 -2.89 12.21
C ARG A 152 10.15 -3.87 11.22
N ALA A 153 9.34 -4.36 10.27
CA ALA A 153 9.85 -5.28 9.26
C ALA A 153 10.90 -4.61 8.36
N ILE A 154 10.69 -3.35 7.92
CA ILE A 154 11.70 -2.58 7.17
C ILE A 154 12.99 -2.48 7.96
N GLY A 155 12.92 -2.09 9.24
CA GLY A 155 14.10 -1.94 10.12
C GLY A 155 14.89 -3.24 10.25
N ARG A 156 14.21 -4.39 10.44
CA ARG A 156 14.86 -5.72 10.51
C ARG A 156 15.48 -6.15 9.19
N LEU A 157 14.88 -5.75 8.07
CA LEU A 157 15.33 -6.09 6.72
C LEU A 157 16.33 -5.09 6.13
N ALA A 158 16.59 -4.00 6.83
CA ALA A 158 17.48 -2.94 6.39
C ALA A 158 18.88 -3.46 6.04
N GLN A 159 19.42 -4.40 6.82
CA GLN A 159 20.73 -5.00 6.57
C GLN A 159 20.68 -6.31 5.75
N SER A 160 19.51 -6.73 5.29
CA SER A 160 19.33 -7.99 4.57
C SER A 160 19.46 -7.81 3.05
N HIS A 161 20.11 -8.78 2.40
CA HIS A 161 20.14 -8.91 0.95
C HIS A 161 19.03 -9.84 0.41
N ALA A 162 18.19 -10.38 1.30
CA ALA A 162 17.15 -11.33 0.93
C ALA A 162 16.12 -10.73 -0.04
N THR A 163 15.56 -11.59 -0.87
CA THR A 163 14.41 -11.26 -1.71
C THR A 163 13.18 -11.00 -0.83
N VAL A 164 12.44 -9.95 -1.13
CA VAL A 164 11.23 -9.54 -0.40
C VAL A 164 10.04 -9.56 -1.36
N LEU A 165 8.97 -10.23 -0.96
CA LEU A 165 7.69 -10.23 -1.66
C LEU A 165 6.70 -9.34 -0.89
N ILE A 166 6.29 -8.23 -1.50
CA ILE A 166 5.32 -7.28 -0.95
C ILE A 166 3.92 -7.65 -1.46
N MET A 167 3.02 -7.98 -0.55
CA MET A 167 1.64 -8.29 -0.84
C MET A 167 0.73 -7.16 -0.35
N GLY A 168 -0.27 -6.78 -1.14
CA GLY A 168 -1.23 -5.74 -0.77
C GLY A 168 -2.04 -5.24 -1.94
N GLU A 169 -3.17 -4.65 -1.65
CA GLU A 169 -4.09 -4.13 -2.66
C GLU A 169 -3.47 -3.05 -3.54
N SER A 170 -4.08 -2.82 -4.72
CA SER A 170 -3.67 -1.72 -5.59
C SER A 170 -3.84 -0.38 -4.87
N GLY A 171 -2.89 0.54 -5.06
CA GLY A 171 -2.91 1.85 -4.40
C GLY A 171 -2.58 1.85 -2.91
N ALA A 172 -2.22 0.71 -2.29
CA ALA A 172 -1.88 0.66 -0.86
C ALA A 172 -0.49 1.26 -0.52
N GLY A 173 0.38 1.51 -1.52
CA GLY A 173 1.72 2.08 -1.33
C GLY A 173 2.86 1.06 -1.40
N LYS A 174 2.68 -0.05 -2.12
CA LYS A 174 3.71 -1.11 -2.29
C LYS A 174 5.03 -0.59 -2.86
N GLU A 175 4.96 0.36 -3.82
CA GLU A 175 6.16 0.96 -4.43
C GLU A 175 6.95 1.79 -3.43
N LEU A 176 6.27 2.63 -2.62
CA LEU A 176 6.92 3.41 -1.56
C LEU A 176 7.61 2.49 -0.54
N LEU A 177 6.97 1.36 -0.20
CA LEU A 177 7.57 0.35 0.66
C LEU A 177 8.85 -0.25 0.04
N ALA A 178 8.84 -0.54 -1.27
CA ALA A 178 10.02 -1.05 -1.97
C ALA A 178 11.15 -0.01 -2.01
N GLN A 179 10.83 1.26 -2.25
CA GLN A 179 11.79 2.38 -2.21
C GLN A 179 12.40 2.53 -0.81
N ALA A 180 11.60 2.45 0.25
CA ALA A 180 12.07 2.50 1.63
C ALA A 180 13.01 1.32 1.96
N LEU A 181 12.66 0.09 1.54
CA LEU A 181 13.52 -1.08 1.69
C LEU A 181 14.87 -0.94 0.95
N HIS A 182 14.88 -0.26 -0.19
CA HIS A 182 16.12 0.06 -0.91
C HIS A 182 16.92 1.14 -0.18
N LYS A 183 16.28 2.27 0.15
CA LYS A 183 16.89 3.44 0.82
C LYS A 183 17.61 3.05 2.11
N HIS A 184 17.03 2.11 2.87
CA HIS A 184 17.58 1.62 4.13
C HIS A 184 18.43 0.35 4.00
N SER A 185 18.83 -0.05 2.78
CA SER A 185 19.63 -1.24 2.55
C SER A 185 21.12 -0.94 2.37
N PRO A 186 22.02 -1.94 2.47
CA PRO A 186 23.43 -1.78 2.12
C PRO A 186 23.65 -1.35 0.66
N ARG A 187 22.61 -1.49 -0.20
CA ARG A 187 22.63 -1.09 -1.61
C ARG A 187 21.96 0.26 -1.89
N ALA A 188 21.73 1.08 -0.86
CA ALA A 188 21.07 2.40 -0.97
C ALA A 188 21.80 3.37 -1.93
N LYS A 189 23.10 3.21 -2.11
CA LYS A 189 23.92 3.99 -3.05
C LYS A 189 23.82 3.50 -4.50
N GLY A 190 23.29 2.28 -4.72
CA GLY A 190 23.08 1.69 -6.04
C GLY A 190 21.79 2.19 -6.69
N ALA A 191 21.57 1.78 -7.93
CA ALA A 191 20.36 2.14 -8.66
C ALA A 191 19.13 1.42 -8.08
N PHE A 192 18.01 2.15 -7.95
CA PHE A 192 16.68 1.56 -7.76
C PHE A 192 15.95 1.57 -9.10
N ILE A 193 15.78 0.41 -9.69
CA ILE A 193 15.17 0.25 -11.01
C ILE A 193 13.81 -0.42 -10.84
N THR A 194 12.78 0.20 -11.38
CA THR A 194 11.41 -0.34 -11.39
C THR A 194 11.09 -1.02 -12.71
N PHE A 195 10.40 -2.14 -12.64
CA PHE A 195 9.82 -2.83 -13.78
C PHE A 195 8.38 -3.24 -13.43
N SER A 196 7.41 -2.70 -14.16
CA SER A 196 5.99 -3.06 -14.00
C SER A 196 5.53 -3.88 -15.20
N SER A 197 5.00 -5.06 -14.93
CA SER A 197 4.51 -5.98 -15.96
C SER A 197 3.26 -5.45 -16.67
N THR A 198 2.51 -4.55 -16.04
CA THR A 198 1.26 -3.99 -16.58
C THR A 198 1.47 -2.75 -17.43
N SER A 199 2.61 -2.06 -17.31
CA SER A 199 2.91 -0.83 -18.04
C SER A 199 3.62 -1.03 -19.38
N VAL A 200 3.99 -2.28 -19.72
CA VAL A 200 4.74 -2.63 -20.94
C VAL A 200 3.92 -3.63 -21.75
N PRO A 201 3.81 -3.48 -23.09
CA PRO A 201 3.21 -4.50 -23.96
C PRO A 201 3.87 -5.88 -23.77
N LYS A 202 3.08 -6.95 -23.80
CA LYS A 202 3.54 -8.31 -23.50
C LYS A 202 4.73 -8.75 -24.37
N GLU A 203 4.74 -8.35 -25.62
CA GLU A 203 5.78 -8.67 -26.62
C GLU A 203 7.13 -8.00 -26.28
N LEU A 204 7.11 -6.91 -25.54
CA LEU A 204 8.30 -6.14 -25.19
C LEU A 204 8.81 -6.41 -23.77
N LEU A 205 8.02 -7.09 -22.92
CA LEU A 205 8.37 -7.35 -21.53
C LEU A 205 9.74 -8.03 -21.39
N GLU A 206 10.02 -9.01 -22.23
CA GLU A 206 11.27 -9.75 -22.21
C GLU A 206 12.46 -8.86 -22.56
N SER A 207 12.33 -8.08 -23.62
CA SER A 207 13.35 -7.14 -24.09
C SER A 207 13.57 -5.97 -23.10
N GLU A 208 12.53 -5.51 -22.41
CA GLU A 208 12.67 -4.49 -21.37
C GLU A 208 13.37 -5.04 -20.12
N LEU A 209 13.02 -6.26 -19.69
CA LEU A 209 13.57 -6.86 -18.48
C LEU A 209 15.02 -7.31 -18.64
N PHE A 210 15.31 -8.08 -19.70
CA PHE A 210 16.63 -8.71 -19.94
C PHE A 210 17.49 -8.00 -20.99
N GLY A 211 16.91 -7.08 -21.77
CA GLY A 211 17.60 -6.44 -22.89
C GLY A 211 17.59 -7.30 -24.17
N HIS A 212 18.10 -6.74 -25.25
CA HIS A 212 18.22 -7.45 -26.52
C HIS A 212 19.51 -7.11 -27.27
N GLU A 213 20.00 -8.06 -28.03
CA GLU A 213 21.09 -7.87 -28.98
C GLU A 213 20.57 -7.26 -30.28
N ARG A 214 21.48 -6.65 -31.05
CA ARG A 214 21.16 -6.14 -32.37
C ARG A 214 20.68 -7.28 -33.28
N GLY A 215 19.53 -7.11 -33.94
CA GLY A 215 18.94 -8.11 -34.84
C GLY A 215 18.12 -9.21 -34.12
N ALA A 216 17.89 -9.13 -32.82
CA ALA A 216 17.14 -10.13 -32.05
C ALA A 216 15.68 -10.33 -32.52
N PHE A 217 15.06 -9.28 -33.06
CA PHE A 217 13.71 -9.30 -33.63
C PHE A 217 13.55 -8.16 -34.66
N PRO A 218 12.51 -8.18 -35.53
CA PRO A 218 12.24 -7.08 -36.46
C PRO A 218 12.07 -5.76 -35.70
N GLY A 219 12.96 -4.78 -35.90
CA GLY A 219 13.01 -3.50 -35.21
C GLY A 219 14.13 -3.36 -34.16
N ALA A 220 14.84 -4.43 -33.79
CA ALA A 220 16.02 -4.39 -32.92
C ALA A 220 17.29 -3.90 -33.67
N GLN A 221 17.31 -2.61 -33.99
CA GLN A 221 18.42 -2.01 -34.77
C GLN A 221 19.72 -1.83 -33.98
N THR A 222 19.58 -1.66 -32.64
CA THR A 222 20.71 -1.42 -31.73
C THR A 222 20.61 -2.36 -30.52
N LEU A 223 21.73 -2.58 -29.84
CA LEU A 223 21.77 -3.27 -28.57
C LEU A 223 21.04 -2.41 -27.52
N LYS A 224 20.18 -3.03 -26.69
CA LYS A 224 19.52 -2.38 -25.57
C LYS A 224 19.80 -3.13 -24.28
N ARG A 225 20.27 -2.42 -23.23
CA ARG A 225 20.41 -2.96 -21.88
C ARG A 225 19.06 -3.13 -21.23
N GLY A 226 18.85 -4.27 -20.57
CA GLY A 226 17.63 -4.56 -19.81
C GLY A 226 17.66 -3.99 -18.39
N ARG A 227 16.50 -4.05 -17.71
CA ARG A 227 16.35 -3.59 -16.33
C ARG A 227 17.27 -4.31 -15.35
N PHE A 228 17.55 -5.61 -15.57
CA PHE A 228 18.53 -6.35 -14.79
C PHE A 228 19.93 -5.76 -14.88
N GLU A 229 20.39 -5.37 -16.06
CA GLU A 229 21.70 -4.74 -16.24
C GLU A 229 21.74 -3.34 -15.61
N LEU A 230 20.65 -2.56 -15.75
CA LEU A 230 20.57 -1.22 -15.18
C LEU A 230 20.54 -1.22 -13.65
N ALA A 231 20.06 -2.31 -13.04
CA ALA A 231 19.98 -2.51 -11.60
C ALA A 231 21.27 -3.13 -11.00
N GLU A 232 22.33 -3.31 -11.78
CA GLU A 232 23.60 -3.92 -11.32
C GLU A 232 24.14 -3.21 -10.08
N GLY A 233 24.47 -3.99 -9.04
CA GLY A 233 24.92 -3.48 -7.75
C GLY A 233 23.84 -2.82 -6.88
N GLY A 234 22.63 -2.65 -7.44
CA GLY A 234 21.48 -1.97 -6.81
C GLY A 234 20.31 -2.92 -6.49
N THR A 235 19.10 -2.41 -6.69
CA THR A 235 17.84 -3.12 -6.42
C THR A 235 16.94 -3.05 -7.65
N LEU A 236 16.37 -4.19 -8.03
CA LEU A 236 15.31 -4.29 -9.05
C LEU A 236 13.98 -4.54 -8.35
N PHE A 237 13.04 -3.62 -8.54
CA PHE A 237 11.68 -3.75 -8.08
C PHE A 237 10.79 -4.27 -9.21
N LEU A 238 10.21 -5.45 -9.01
CA LEU A 238 9.30 -6.13 -9.94
C LEU A 238 7.87 -5.91 -9.48
N ASP A 239 7.19 -4.94 -10.07
CA ASP A 239 5.80 -4.63 -9.72
C ASP A 239 4.81 -5.51 -10.49
N GLU A 240 3.79 -5.98 -9.78
CA GLU A 240 2.71 -6.86 -10.26
C GLU A 240 3.26 -8.14 -10.90
N ILE A 241 4.13 -8.86 -10.15
CA ILE A 241 4.79 -10.09 -10.60
C ILE A 241 3.79 -11.20 -11.01
N GLY A 242 2.57 -11.16 -10.47
CA GLY A 242 1.51 -12.12 -10.79
C GLY A 242 1.12 -12.13 -12.27
N ASP A 243 1.26 -11.02 -12.98
CA ASP A 243 0.83 -10.86 -14.38
C ASP A 243 1.91 -11.22 -15.41
N LEU A 244 3.07 -11.73 -14.95
CA LEU A 244 4.14 -12.15 -15.87
C LEU A 244 3.72 -13.37 -16.72
N PRO A 245 3.98 -13.34 -18.05
CA PRO A 245 3.83 -14.50 -18.92
C PRO A 245 4.71 -15.70 -18.47
N ALA A 246 4.26 -16.93 -18.74
CA ALA A 246 4.92 -18.15 -18.29
C ALA A 246 6.39 -18.26 -18.78
N ASP A 247 6.67 -17.82 -20.02
CA ASP A 247 8.02 -17.82 -20.57
C ASP A 247 8.95 -16.90 -19.77
N LEU A 248 8.47 -15.71 -19.42
CA LEU A 248 9.21 -14.76 -18.59
C LEU A 248 9.41 -15.27 -17.17
N GLN A 249 8.43 -15.96 -16.59
CA GLN A 249 8.57 -16.60 -15.28
C GLN A 249 9.73 -17.61 -15.29
N THR A 250 9.86 -18.40 -16.36
CA THR A 250 10.94 -19.37 -16.52
C THR A 250 12.31 -18.71 -16.63
N ARG A 251 12.42 -17.63 -17.38
CA ARG A 251 13.69 -16.88 -17.53
C ARG A 251 14.07 -16.15 -16.24
N LEU A 252 13.08 -15.56 -15.57
CA LEU A 252 13.28 -14.90 -14.27
C LEU A 252 13.78 -15.91 -13.23
N LEU A 253 13.18 -17.10 -13.15
CA LEU A 253 13.61 -18.15 -12.25
C LEU A 253 15.10 -18.49 -12.48
N ARG A 254 15.51 -18.69 -13.74
CA ARG A 254 16.93 -18.96 -14.06
C ARG A 254 17.84 -17.81 -13.60
N ALA A 255 17.49 -16.57 -13.88
CA ALA A 255 18.26 -15.40 -13.43
C ALA A 255 18.42 -15.34 -11.89
N LEU A 256 17.37 -15.73 -11.15
CA LEU A 256 17.37 -15.76 -9.69
C LEU A 256 18.11 -16.97 -9.11
N THR A 257 18.15 -18.11 -9.81
CA THR A 257 18.76 -19.35 -9.33
C THR A 257 20.23 -19.42 -9.69
N ASP A 258 20.54 -19.17 -10.96
CA ASP A 258 21.89 -19.34 -11.52
C ASP A 258 22.74 -18.06 -11.34
N GLY A 259 22.10 -16.93 -11.04
CA GLY A 259 22.75 -15.63 -10.93
C GLY A 259 23.25 -15.09 -12.26
N HIS A 260 22.74 -15.63 -13.39
CA HIS A 260 23.06 -15.21 -14.75
C HIS A 260 21.82 -15.15 -15.61
N PHE A 261 21.81 -14.25 -16.57
CA PHE A 261 20.76 -14.15 -17.57
C PHE A 261 21.37 -13.87 -18.95
N TYR A 262 20.56 -13.96 -20.00
CA TYR A 262 20.95 -13.73 -21.39
C TYR A 262 20.05 -12.65 -21.98
N ARG A 263 20.62 -11.76 -22.81
CA ARG A 263 19.80 -10.85 -23.62
C ARG A 263 19.00 -11.64 -24.64
N THR A 264 17.88 -11.10 -25.07
CA THR A 264 17.10 -11.69 -26.16
C THR A 264 17.96 -11.70 -27.45
N GLY A 265 18.12 -12.89 -28.03
CA GLY A 265 18.99 -13.09 -29.18
C GLY A 265 20.49 -13.19 -28.88
N GLY A 266 20.91 -13.08 -27.60
CA GLY A 266 22.29 -13.22 -27.15
C GLY A 266 22.62 -14.61 -26.60
N GLN A 267 23.90 -14.98 -26.67
CA GLN A 267 24.44 -16.25 -26.14
C GLN A 267 25.39 -16.02 -24.93
N ASP A 268 25.84 -14.79 -24.71
CA ASP A 268 26.76 -14.47 -23.61
C ASP A 268 26.02 -14.34 -22.30
N PRO A 269 26.44 -15.09 -21.24
CA PRO A 269 25.85 -14.99 -19.92
C PRO A 269 26.25 -13.68 -19.23
N ILE A 270 25.29 -12.96 -18.70
CA ILE A 270 25.50 -11.72 -17.94
C ILE A 270 25.20 -12.01 -16.47
N LYS A 271 26.13 -11.65 -15.59
CA LYS A 271 25.98 -11.86 -14.14
C LYS A 271 24.91 -10.90 -13.57
N ALA A 272 24.00 -11.45 -12.78
CA ALA A 272 22.96 -10.69 -12.10
C ALA A 272 23.31 -10.45 -10.62
N ASN A 273 24.01 -9.36 -10.31
CA ASN A 273 24.27 -8.97 -8.93
C ASN A 273 23.26 -7.90 -8.46
N VAL A 274 22.01 -8.30 -8.34
CA VAL A 274 20.87 -7.42 -8.08
C VAL A 274 20.08 -7.92 -6.88
N ARG A 275 19.66 -7.01 -5.97
CA ARG A 275 18.67 -7.32 -4.94
C ARG A 275 17.28 -7.27 -5.57
N ILE A 276 16.46 -8.30 -5.35
CA ILE A 276 15.10 -8.35 -5.89
C ILE A 276 14.09 -7.99 -4.79
N ILE A 277 13.18 -7.08 -5.12
CA ILE A 277 11.94 -6.81 -4.38
C ILE A 277 10.81 -7.02 -5.37
N ALA A 278 9.87 -7.88 -5.06
CA ALA A 278 8.70 -8.14 -5.90
C ALA A 278 7.42 -7.66 -5.22
N SER A 279 6.43 -7.23 -5.99
CA SER A 279 5.12 -6.88 -5.46
C SER A 279 3.98 -7.55 -6.22
N THR A 280 2.86 -7.76 -5.53
CA THR A 280 1.62 -8.25 -6.14
C THR A 280 0.40 -7.87 -5.31
N HIS A 281 -0.74 -7.69 -5.97
CA HIS A 281 -2.05 -7.61 -5.32
C HIS A 281 -2.81 -8.94 -5.37
N GLN A 282 -2.30 -9.93 -6.12
CA GLN A 282 -2.95 -11.21 -6.37
C GLN A 282 -2.51 -12.28 -5.36
N ASN A 283 -3.36 -13.27 -5.15
CA ASN A 283 -2.99 -14.47 -4.42
C ASN A 283 -2.19 -15.39 -5.33
N LEU A 284 -0.87 -15.43 -5.13
CA LEU A 284 0.03 -16.23 -5.98
C LEU A 284 -0.17 -17.74 -5.77
N GLU A 285 -0.54 -18.19 -4.58
CA GLU A 285 -0.84 -19.60 -4.29
C GLU A 285 -2.05 -20.09 -5.10
N ALA A 286 -3.11 -19.26 -5.17
CA ALA A 286 -4.26 -19.55 -6.03
C ALA A 286 -3.89 -19.57 -7.51
N ARG A 287 -2.99 -18.69 -7.95
CA ARG A 287 -2.50 -18.67 -9.34
C ARG A 287 -1.62 -19.89 -9.66
N VAL A 288 -0.85 -20.37 -8.71
CA VAL A 288 -0.10 -21.65 -8.86
C VAL A 288 -1.08 -22.79 -9.04
N SER A 289 -2.11 -22.89 -8.18
CA SER A 289 -3.13 -23.94 -8.29
C SER A 289 -3.90 -23.89 -9.62
N ALA A 290 -4.06 -22.68 -10.21
CA ALA A 290 -4.66 -22.50 -11.53
C ALA A 290 -3.70 -22.72 -12.70
N GLY A 291 -2.42 -23.04 -12.47
CA GLY A 291 -1.39 -23.21 -13.51
C GLY A 291 -0.95 -21.91 -14.20
N LEU A 292 -1.29 -20.74 -13.64
CA LEU A 292 -0.97 -19.43 -14.17
C LEU A 292 0.33 -18.84 -13.64
N PHE A 293 0.86 -19.41 -12.54
CA PHE A 293 2.13 -19.01 -11.95
C PHE A 293 2.92 -20.26 -11.55
N ARG A 294 4.25 -20.23 -11.71
CA ARG A 294 5.11 -21.37 -11.40
C ARG A 294 5.38 -21.45 -9.90
N GLU A 295 5.26 -22.63 -9.34
CA GLU A 295 5.50 -22.90 -7.92
C GLU A 295 6.98 -22.68 -7.53
N ASP A 296 7.92 -23.11 -8.38
CA ASP A 296 9.35 -22.94 -8.15
C ASP A 296 9.78 -21.45 -8.11
N LEU A 297 9.19 -20.62 -8.97
CA LEU A 297 9.40 -19.16 -8.93
C LEU A 297 8.81 -18.55 -7.67
N LEU A 298 7.61 -18.99 -7.25
CA LEU A 298 7.00 -18.52 -6.01
C LEU A 298 7.92 -18.81 -4.83
N HIS A 299 8.45 -20.02 -4.70
CA HIS A 299 9.38 -20.37 -3.62
C HIS A 299 10.66 -19.54 -3.63
N ARG A 300 11.17 -19.19 -4.80
CA ARG A 300 12.39 -18.36 -4.93
C ARG A 300 12.16 -16.90 -4.58
N LEU A 301 10.99 -16.35 -4.89
CA LEU A 301 10.60 -14.97 -4.56
C LEU A 301 10.13 -14.81 -3.11
N ASN A 302 9.57 -15.87 -2.54
CA ASN A 302 8.85 -15.85 -1.28
C ASN A 302 9.75 -16.18 -0.07
N ILE A 303 10.96 -15.58 -0.02
CA ILE A 303 11.86 -15.76 1.11
C ILE A 303 11.36 -14.97 2.30
N ILE A 304 10.94 -13.71 2.08
CA ILE A 304 10.37 -12.85 3.10
C ILE A 304 9.10 -12.21 2.56
N ARG A 305 7.98 -12.42 3.26
CA ARG A 305 6.69 -11.82 2.93
C ARG A 305 6.46 -10.56 3.77
N LEU A 306 6.12 -9.46 3.11
CA LEU A 306 5.61 -8.25 3.74
C LEU A 306 4.19 -7.98 3.26
N ARG A 307 3.27 -7.81 4.19
CA ARG A 307 1.91 -7.39 3.87
C ARG A 307 1.78 -5.89 4.06
N MET A 308 1.40 -5.19 2.98
CA MET A 308 1.00 -3.78 3.06
C MET A 308 -0.48 -3.71 3.41
N PRO A 309 -0.87 -3.15 4.58
CA PRO A 309 -2.26 -3.09 4.97
C PRO A 309 -3.06 -2.16 4.05
N PRO A 310 -4.28 -2.51 3.65
CA PRO A 310 -5.17 -1.61 2.94
C PRO A 310 -5.59 -0.44 3.85
N LEU A 311 -6.03 0.67 3.26
CA LEU A 311 -6.30 1.90 4.00
C LEU A 311 -7.41 1.73 5.05
N ARG A 312 -8.39 0.87 4.79
CA ARG A 312 -9.46 0.52 5.77
C ARG A 312 -8.97 -0.16 7.05
N GLU A 313 -7.81 -0.86 7.02
CA GLU A 313 -7.19 -1.47 8.20
C GLU A 313 -6.28 -0.48 8.97
N ARG A 314 -6.11 0.74 8.42
CA ARG A 314 -5.34 1.84 9.01
C ARG A 314 -6.08 3.18 8.87
N SER A 315 -7.36 3.17 9.13
CA SER A 315 -8.22 4.36 9.03
C SER A 315 -7.75 5.53 9.90
N GLU A 316 -7.03 5.24 10.99
CA GLU A 316 -6.37 6.23 11.85
C GLU A 316 -5.33 7.08 11.11
N ASP A 317 -4.78 6.59 10.00
CA ASP A 317 -3.80 7.30 9.18
C ASP A 317 -4.46 8.30 8.21
N ILE A 318 -5.76 8.15 7.92
CA ILE A 318 -6.48 8.96 6.93
C ILE A 318 -6.35 10.47 7.21
N PRO A 319 -6.56 10.97 8.43
CA PRO A 319 -6.43 12.40 8.71
C PRO A 319 -5.02 12.94 8.45
N LEU A 320 -4.00 12.15 8.77
CA LEU A 320 -2.61 12.53 8.58
C LEU A 320 -2.24 12.55 7.09
N LEU A 321 -2.62 11.49 6.37
CA LEU A 321 -2.40 11.36 4.92
C LEU A 321 -3.15 12.46 4.15
N ALA A 322 -4.41 12.73 4.50
CA ALA A 322 -5.19 13.77 3.87
C ALA A 322 -4.55 15.16 4.02
N ARG A 323 -4.10 15.51 5.24
CA ARG A 323 -3.38 16.76 5.49
C ARG A 323 -2.09 16.86 4.67
N HIS A 324 -1.34 15.77 4.59
CA HIS A 324 -0.11 15.70 3.79
C HIS A 324 -0.39 15.93 2.31
N PHE A 325 -1.36 15.21 1.73
CA PHE A 325 -1.71 15.36 0.30
C PHE A 325 -2.28 16.75 -0.03
N MET A 326 -3.09 17.30 0.86
CA MET A 326 -3.60 18.68 0.69
C MET A 326 -2.46 19.71 0.67
N GLN A 327 -1.49 19.58 1.56
CA GLN A 327 -0.31 20.45 1.60
C GLN A 327 0.59 20.26 0.38
N ALA A 328 0.86 19.03 -0.01
CA ALA A 328 1.68 18.71 -1.18
C ALA A 328 1.03 19.23 -2.46
N CYS A 329 -0.28 19.04 -2.62
CA CYS A 329 -1.04 19.53 -3.75
C CYS A 329 -1.04 21.08 -3.80
N ALA A 330 -1.31 21.74 -2.68
CA ALA A 330 -1.30 23.20 -2.59
C ALA A 330 0.07 23.79 -2.96
N LYS A 331 1.15 23.16 -2.49
CA LYS A 331 2.53 23.54 -2.84
C LYS A 331 2.80 23.38 -4.34
N SER A 332 2.34 22.30 -4.97
CA SER A 332 2.54 22.06 -6.40
C SER A 332 1.75 23.02 -7.28
N LEU A 333 0.58 23.45 -6.84
CA LEU A 333 -0.28 24.40 -7.54
C LEU A 333 0.04 25.87 -7.22
N GLY A 334 0.89 26.15 -6.24
CA GLY A 334 1.22 27.50 -5.80
C GLY A 334 0.05 28.23 -5.11
N VAL A 335 -0.88 27.48 -4.48
CA VAL A 335 -2.04 27.99 -3.76
C VAL A 335 -1.90 27.78 -2.26
N GLU A 336 -2.71 28.50 -1.46
CA GLU A 336 -2.76 28.25 -0.02
C GLU A 336 -3.38 26.87 0.28
N ALA A 337 -2.79 26.14 1.25
CA ALA A 337 -3.29 24.85 1.67
C ALA A 337 -4.64 25.00 2.38
N LYS A 338 -5.66 24.35 1.84
CA LYS A 338 -7.01 24.32 2.42
C LYS A 338 -7.03 23.43 3.66
N LYS A 339 -7.95 23.72 4.56
CA LYS A 339 -8.14 22.92 5.80
C LYS A 339 -9.37 22.05 5.66
N LEU A 340 -9.28 20.80 6.06
CA LEU A 340 -10.42 19.92 6.23
C LEU A 340 -11.07 20.19 7.59
N SER A 341 -12.38 20.31 7.66
CA SER A 341 -13.11 20.36 8.93
C SER A 341 -13.01 19.03 9.67
N ASP A 342 -13.15 19.06 10.98
CA ASP A 342 -13.11 17.82 11.79
C ASP A 342 -14.22 16.84 11.40
N GLU A 343 -15.40 17.37 11.03
CA GLU A 343 -16.53 16.58 10.52
C GLU A 343 -16.19 15.90 9.18
N ALA A 344 -15.55 16.62 8.24
CA ALA A 344 -15.13 16.07 6.96
C ALA A 344 -14.05 14.99 7.16
N LEU A 345 -13.08 15.20 8.06
CA LEU A 345 -12.06 14.21 8.41
C LEU A 345 -12.67 12.96 9.02
N GLN A 346 -13.62 13.13 9.95
CA GLN A 346 -14.31 12.01 10.59
C GLN A 346 -15.14 11.21 9.58
N HIS A 347 -15.76 11.90 8.64
CA HIS A 347 -16.48 11.28 7.55
C HIS A 347 -15.56 10.46 6.64
N MET A 348 -14.44 11.04 6.21
CA MET A 348 -13.42 10.35 5.41
C MET A 348 -12.85 9.13 6.13
N THR A 349 -12.66 9.17 7.44
CA THR A 349 -12.13 8.06 8.24
C THR A 349 -13.06 6.84 8.21
N ASN A 350 -14.36 7.05 8.05
CA ASN A 350 -15.37 5.98 7.95
C ASN A 350 -15.55 5.43 6.53
N MET A 351 -14.87 5.98 5.54
CA MET A 351 -14.96 5.52 4.16
C MET A 351 -14.08 4.29 3.89
N SER A 352 -14.52 3.41 3.01
CA SER A 352 -13.81 2.14 2.72
C SER A 352 -12.58 2.30 1.81
N PHE A 353 -12.48 3.35 1.02
CA PHE A 353 -11.41 3.61 0.05
C PHE A 353 -10.92 2.35 -0.70
N SER A 354 -11.73 1.81 -1.58
CA SER A 354 -11.38 0.60 -2.37
C SER A 354 -10.10 0.77 -3.20
N GLY A 355 -9.79 1.99 -3.64
CA GLY A 355 -8.53 2.36 -4.31
C GLY A 355 -7.43 2.79 -3.34
N ASN A 356 -7.61 2.59 -2.02
CA ASN A 356 -6.62 2.84 -0.97
C ASN A 356 -6.06 4.28 -0.97
N VAL A 357 -4.76 4.42 -0.74
CA VAL A 357 -4.07 5.73 -0.64
C VAL A 357 -4.14 6.50 -1.96
N ARG A 358 -4.09 5.82 -3.11
CA ARG A 358 -4.21 6.48 -4.42
C ARG A 358 -5.58 7.16 -4.60
N GLN A 359 -6.65 6.53 -4.10
CA GLN A 359 -7.98 7.13 -4.13
C GLN A 359 -8.07 8.34 -3.18
N LEU A 360 -7.48 8.24 -1.99
CA LEU A 360 -7.41 9.34 -1.03
C LEU A 360 -6.62 10.54 -1.58
N GLU A 361 -5.47 10.28 -2.20
CA GLU A 361 -4.65 11.30 -2.86
C GLU A 361 -5.41 12.02 -3.97
N ASN A 362 -6.07 11.25 -4.86
CA ASN A 362 -6.90 11.81 -5.93
C ASN A 362 -8.05 12.66 -5.36
N LEU A 363 -8.68 12.21 -4.28
CA LEU A 363 -9.73 12.97 -3.60
C LEU A 363 -9.18 14.30 -3.05
N CYS A 364 -8.05 14.28 -2.37
CA CYS A 364 -7.41 15.47 -1.83
C CYS A 364 -7.01 16.45 -2.93
N HIS A 365 -6.49 15.94 -4.05
CA HIS A 365 -6.18 16.75 -5.23
C HIS A 365 -7.44 17.40 -5.80
N TRP A 366 -8.51 16.62 -5.99
CA TRP A 366 -9.81 17.14 -6.47
C TRP A 366 -10.37 18.21 -5.55
N LEU A 367 -10.38 17.98 -4.23
CA LEU A 367 -10.83 18.95 -3.23
C LEU A 367 -9.99 20.25 -3.26
N THR A 368 -8.68 20.14 -3.45
CA THR A 368 -7.81 21.33 -3.54
C THR A 368 -8.15 22.18 -4.75
N VAL A 369 -8.48 21.57 -5.88
CA VAL A 369 -8.77 22.27 -7.13
C VAL A 369 -10.20 22.79 -7.17
N MET A 370 -11.18 21.95 -6.81
CA MET A 370 -12.60 22.22 -7.09
C MET A 370 -13.31 23.01 -6.00
N THR A 371 -12.89 22.96 -4.74
CA THR A 371 -13.57 23.68 -3.66
C THR A 371 -13.08 25.12 -3.62
N PRO A 372 -13.94 26.14 -3.69
CA PRO A 372 -13.52 27.56 -3.62
C PRO A 372 -13.19 28.02 -2.19
N ALA A 373 -13.74 27.35 -1.17
CA ALA A 373 -13.57 27.73 0.23
C ALA A 373 -12.18 27.35 0.78
N SER A 374 -11.69 28.12 1.75
CA SER A 374 -10.45 27.82 2.49
C SER A 374 -10.59 26.66 3.48
N THR A 375 -11.83 26.38 3.91
CA THR A 375 -12.17 25.25 4.78
C THR A 375 -13.17 24.35 4.07
N ILE A 376 -12.85 23.05 3.98
CA ILE A 376 -13.61 22.01 3.29
C ILE A 376 -14.52 21.32 4.30
N GLY A 377 -15.82 21.38 4.08
CA GLY A 377 -16.85 20.72 4.88
C GLY A 377 -17.29 19.38 4.28
N VAL A 378 -18.21 18.68 4.98
CA VAL A 378 -18.80 17.41 4.50
C VAL A 378 -19.55 17.61 3.18
N GLY A 379 -20.20 18.80 2.99
CA GLY A 379 -20.95 19.10 1.76
C GLY A 379 -20.08 19.29 0.51
N ASP A 380 -18.77 19.49 0.68
CA ASP A 380 -17.81 19.63 -0.43
C ASP A 380 -17.27 18.26 -0.89
N LEU A 381 -17.51 17.17 -0.14
CA LEU A 381 -17.08 15.85 -0.50
C LEU A 381 -17.94 15.31 -1.65
N PRO A 382 -17.37 14.65 -2.67
CA PRO A 382 -18.12 14.10 -3.80
C PRO A 382 -19.12 13.03 -3.36
N SER A 383 -20.39 13.17 -3.77
CA SER A 383 -21.47 12.22 -3.43
C SER A 383 -21.23 10.79 -3.92
N ASP A 384 -20.47 10.63 -5.00
CA ASP A 384 -20.16 9.33 -5.61
C ASP A 384 -19.28 8.42 -4.71
N LEU A 385 -18.61 9.02 -3.72
CA LEU A 385 -17.85 8.29 -2.72
C LEU A 385 -18.72 7.71 -1.60
N PHE A 386 -19.95 8.19 -1.44
CA PHE A 386 -20.88 7.75 -0.38
C PHE A 386 -21.64 6.48 -0.76
N THR A 387 -21.68 6.09 -2.04
CA THR A 387 -22.46 4.92 -2.51
C THR A 387 -21.74 3.58 -2.34
N ALA A 388 -20.52 3.56 -1.82
CA ALA A 388 -19.72 2.36 -1.61
C ALA A 388 -19.78 1.80 -0.17
N THR A 389 -20.78 2.16 0.63
CA THR A 389 -21.06 1.45 1.88
C THR A 389 -21.68 0.09 1.55
N ASN A 390 -20.88 -0.97 1.69
CA ASN A 390 -21.35 -2.35 1.72
C ASN A 390 -22.35 -2.51 2.86
N GLU A 391 -23.64 -2.45 2.56
CA GLU A 391 -24.61 -3.12 3.42
C GLU A 391 -24.39 -4.63 3.28
N PRO A 392 -24.20 -5.36 4.39
CA PRO A 392 -24.25 -6.81 4.34
C PRO A 392 -25.68 -7.19 3.93
N THR A 393 -25.81 -7.84 2.79
CA THR A 393 -27.07 -8.42 2.33
C THR A 393 -27.53 -9.45 3.34
N VAL A 394 -28.33 -9.02 4.30
CA VAL A 394 -29.13 -9.92 5.11
C VAL A 394 -30.22 -10.43 4.20
N ILE A 395 -30.14 -11.70 3.84
CA ILE A 395 -31.20 -12.43 3.17
C ILE A 395 -32.36 -12.58 4.18
N VAL A 396 -33.29 -11.66 4.15
CA VAL A 396 -34.61 -11.85 4.76
C VAL A 396 -35.54 -12.27 3.65
N GLN A 397 -35.93 -13.54 3.69
CA GLN A 397 -37.11 -14.05 2.96
C GLN A 397 -38.35 -13.45 3.59
N GLY A 398 -39.22 -12.82 2.78
CA GLY A 398 -40.53 -12.39 3.25
C GLY A 398 -41.18 -11.33 2.37
N GLU A 399 -41.98 -11.77 1.42
CA GLU A 399 -43.26 -11.24 0.91
C GLU A 399 -43.47 -9.74 0.59
N SER A 400 -43.72 -9.52 -0.69
CA SER A 400 -44.70 -8.65 -1.35
C SER A 400 -45.12 -7.31 -0.75
N SER A 401 -44.82 -6.19 -1.42
CA SER A 401 -45.83 -5.29 -2.03
C SER A 401 -45.24 -3.99 -2.59
N SER A 402 -45.51 -3.76 -3.84
CA SER A 402 -45.90 -2.54 -4.59
C SER A 402 -45.11 -1.22 -4.46
N LEU A 403 -44.64 -0.80 -5.65
CA LEU A 403 -44.77 0.53 -6.32
C LEU A 403 -43.81 1.65 -5.89
N ALA A 404 -42.80 1.97 -6.68
CA ALA A 404 -42.66 3.04 -7.68
C ALA A 404 -41.20 3.25 -8.08
N PRO A 405 -40.84 3.59 -9.32
CA PRO A 405 -39.47 3.62 -9.78
C PRO A 405 -38.83 4.97 -9.48
N VAL A 406 -37.80 4.98 -8.64
CA VAL A 406 -36.85 6.10 -8.55
C VAL A 406 -35.75 5.84 -9.57
N VAL A 407 -35.71 6.70 -10.60
CA VAL A 407 -34.63 6.71 -11.61
C VAL A 407 -33.36 7.18 -10.97
N ASN A 408 -32.47 6.25 -10.62
CA ASN A 408 -31.12 6.57 -10.19
C ASN A 408 -30.17 6.46 -11.40
N ARG A 409 -29.57 7.60 -11.77
CA ARG A 409 -28.50 7.68 -12.79
C ARG A 409 -27.18 7.29 -12.12
N SER A 410 -26.73 6.05 -12.28
CA SER A 410 -25.33 5.70 -12.02
C SER A 410 -24.94 4.38 -12.71
N ASN A 411 -23.81 4.44 -13.37
CA ASN A 411 -22.97 3.39 -13.96
C ASN A 411 -23.38 2.83 -15.33
N THR A 412 -22.60 3.21 -16.35
CA THR A 412 -22.62 2.69 -17.71
C THR A 412 -22.36 1.18 -17.82
N SER A 413 -21.91 0.51 -16.77
CA SER A 413 -21.68 -0.94 -16.72
C SER A 413 -22.84 -1.77 -16.15
N ASP A 414 -23.78 -1.17 -15.43
CA ASP A 414 -24.88 -1.92 -14.78
C ASP A 414 -25.93 -2.45 -15.75
N TRP A 415 -26.21 -1.73 -16.84
CA TRP A 415 -27.18 -2.17 -17.85
C TRP A 415 -26.63 -3.35 -18.67
N GLU A 416 -25.33 -3.37 -19.00
CA GLU A 416 -24.69 -4.48 -19.73
C GLU A 416 -24.67 -5.76 -18.91
N ASN A 417 -24.35 -5.64 -17.61
CA ASN A 417 -24.42 -6.75 -16.67
C ASN A 417 -25.85 -7.25 -16.46
N GLY A 418 -26.83 -6.35 -16.40
CA GLY A 418 -28.24 -6.67 -16.31
C GLY A 418 -28.74 -7.40 -17.56
N LEU A 419 -28.39 -6.93 -18.74
CA LEU A 419 -28.70 -7.55 -20.01
C LEU A 419 -28.09 -8.95 -20.14
N SER A 420 -26.82 -9.11 -19.76
CA SER A 420 -26.11 -10.39 -19.78
C SER A 420 -26.76 -11.42 -18.85
N ARG A 421 -27.14 -11.03 -17.62
CA ARG A 421 -27.87 -11.91 -16.68
C ARG A 421 -29.22 -12.34 -17.23
N LEU A 422 -29.95 -11.42 -17.85
CA LEU A 422 -31.25 -11.71 -18.46
C LEU A 422 -31.12 -12.66 -19.65
N ALA A 423 -30.09 -12.46 -20.49
CA ALA A 423 -29.79 -13.35 -21.61
C ALA A 423 -29.48 -14.77 -21.15
N VAL A 424 -28.60 -14.91 -20.12
CA VAL A 424 -28.27 -16.22 -19.54
C VAL A 424 -29.49 -16.91 -18.99
N LYS A 425 -30.40 -16.20 -18.30
CA LYS A 425 -31.60 -16.75 -17.74
C LYS A 425 -32.54 -17.25 -18.85
N MET A 426 -32.80 -16.45 -19.89
CA MET A 426 -33.67 -16.83 -21.01
C MET A 426 -33.13 -18.04 -21.80
N LEU A 427 -31.79 -18.13 -21.95
CA LEU A 427 -31.13 -19.30 -22.56
C LEU A 427 -31.27 -20.56 -21.70
N GLN A 428 -31.19 -20.43 -20.35
CA GLN A 428 -31.39 -21.53 -19.41
C GLN A 428 -32.85 -22.00 -19.36
N ASP A 429 -33.79 -21.06 -19.50
CA ASP A 429 -35.24 -21.34 -19.53
C ASP A 429 -35.70 -21.98 -20.89
N GLY A 430 -34.74 -22.07 -21.86
CA GLY A 430 -35.01 -22.73 -23.15
C GLY A 430 -35.77 -21.86 -24.17
N ASP A 431 -35.80 -20.55 -23.98
CA ASP A 431 -36.45 -19.62 -24.89
C ASP A 431 -35.79 -19.65 -26.29
N GLN A 432 -36.62 -19.73 -27.34
CA GLN A 432 -36.15 -19.58 -28.72
C GLN A 432 -36.15 -18.11 -29.10
N SER A 433 -35.19 -17.67 -29.89
CA SER A 433 -35.08 -16.28 -30.38
C SER A 433 -34.76 -15.25 -29.27
N VAL A 434 -33.93 -15.62 -28.30
CA VAL A 434 -33.51 -14.72 -27.19
C VAL A 434 -32.94 -13.40 -27.71
N PHE A 435 -32.17 -13.43 -28.81
CA PHE A 435 -31.60 -12.23 -29.43
C PHE A 435 -32.70 -11.25 -29.91
N ASP A 436 -33.72 -11.72 -30.61
CA ASP A 436 -34.79 -10.86 -31.12
C ASP A 436 -35.65 -10.30 -29.99
N ALA A 437 -35.90 -11.10 -28.95
CA ALA A 437 -36.67 -10.67 -27.78
C ALA A 437 -35.91 -9.57 -26.98
N LEU A 438 -34.61 -9.71 -26.81
CA LEU A 438 -33.79 -8.71 -26.12
C LEU A 438 -33.60 -7.45 -26.97
N THR A 439 -33.42 -7.58 -28.29
CA THR A 439 -33.29 -6.46 -29.21
C THR A 439 -34.56 -5.63 -29.20
N SER A 440 -35.75 -6.28 -29.29
CA SER A 440 -37.04 -5.60 -29.25
C SER A 440 -37.26 -4.85 -27.92
N ARG A 441 -36.84 -5.42 -26.80
CA ARG A 441 -36.92 -4.74 -25.48
C ARG A 441 -35.97 -3.54 -25.40
N PHE A 442 -34.77 -3.68 -25.88
CA PHE A 442 -33.79 -2.59 -25.94
C PHE A 442 -34.28 -1.45 -26.83
N GLU A 443 -34.70 -1.75 -28.05
CA GLU A 443 -35.20 -0.76 -29.01
C GLU A 443 -36.45 -0.01 -28.46
N ARG A 444 -37.34 -0.73 -27.82
CA ARG A 444 -38.53 -0.13 -27.17
C ARG A 444 -38.13 0.86 -26.10
N ALA A 445 -37.23 0.48 -25.19
CA ALA A 445 -36.76 1.35 -24.11
C ALA A 445 -36.09 2.62 -24.64
N VAL A 446 -35.19 2.48 -25.63
CA VAL A 446 -34.46 3.61 -26.23
C VAL A 446 -35.40 4.56 -26.96
N LEU A 447 -36.35 4.02 -27.74
CA LEU A 447 -37.32 4.83 -28.50
C LEU A 447 -38.29 5.56 -27.57
N GLN A 448 -38.79 4.91 -26.52
CA GLN A 448 -39.65 5.54 -25.51
C GLN A 448 -38.96 6.68 -24.81
N ALA A 449 -37.74 6.45 -24.33
CA ALA A 449 -36.94 7.48 -23.67
C ALA A 449 -36.67 8.68 -24.60
N ALA A 450 -36.37 8.44 -25.88
CA ALA A 450 -36.15 9.50 -26.84
C ALA A 450 -37.43 10.32 -27.12
N LEU A 451 -38.58 9.67 -27.23
CA LEU A 451 -39.87 10.34 -27.40
C LEU A 451 -40.27 11.15 -26.16
N GLU A 452 -40.04 10.61 -24.98
CA GLU A 452 -40.30 11.32 -23.72
C GLU A 452 -39.46 12.62 -23.62
N VAL A 453 -38.17 12.55 -23.90
CA VAL A 453 -37.26 13.73 -23.89
C VAL A 453 -37.64 14.75 -24.97
N THR A 454 -38.15 14.30 -26.14
CA THR A 454 -38.54 15.17 -27.26
C THR A 454 -40.01 15.53 -27.25
N ARG A 455 -40.76 15.15 -26.20
CA ARG A 455 -42.19 15.41 -26.06
C ARG A 455 -43.00 14.93 -27.30
N GLY A 456 -42.76 13.72 -27.75
CA GLY A 456 -43.45 13.09 -28.88
C GLY A 456 -42.96 13.52 -30.27
N ARG A 457 -41.96 14.39 -30.39
CA ARG A 457 -41.44 14.87 -31.70
C ARG A 457 -40.55 13.84 -32.37
N ARG A 458 -41.12 13.00 -33.21
CA ARG A 458 -40.46 11.86 -33.91
C ARG A 458 -39.24 12.29 -34.73
N VAL A 459 -39.29 13.46 -35.40
CA VAL A 459 -38.17 13.96 -36.21
C VAL A 459 -36.99 14.35 -35.36
N GLU A 460 -37.23 15.00 -34.23
CA GLU A 460 -36.18 15.41 -33.28
C GLU A 460 -35.62 14.19 -32.53
N ALA A 461 -36.46 13.21 -32.17
CA ALA A 461 -36.03 11.94 -31.58
C ALA A 461 -35.11 11.15 -32.54
N ALA A 462 -35.49 11.05 -33.83
CA ALA A 462 -34.65 10.40 -34.84
C ALA A 462 -33.26 11.06 -34.96
N GLN A 463 -33.21 12.39 -34.96
CA GLN A 463 -31.97 13.14 -35.08
C GLN A 463 -31.09 12.96 -33.84
N ARG A 464 -31.64 12.95 -32.61
CA ARG A 464 -30.90 12.71 -31.35
C ARG A 464 -30.43 11.27 -31.23
N LEU A 465 -31.14 10.31 -31.76
CA LEU A 465 -30.74 8.90 -31.79
C LEU A 465 -29.77 8.56 -32.93
N GLY A 466 -29.51 9.48 -33.86
CA GLY A 466 -28.65 9.22 -35.01
C GLY A 466 -29.24 8.27 -36.05
N ILE A 467 -30.58 8.13 -36.10
CA ILE A 467 -31.29 7.22 -37.03
C ILE A 467 -32.14 8.00 -38.06
N GLY A 468 -32.41 7.36 -39.17
CA GLY A 468 -33.25 7.97 -40.22
C GLY A 468 -34.71 8.19 -39.80
N ARG A 469 -35.37 9.26 -40.32
CA ARG A 469 -36.78 9.57 -40.02
C ARG A 469 -37.74 8.40 -40.39
N ASN A 470 -37.44 7.71 -41.47
CA ASN A 470 -38.24 6.56 -41.90
C ASN A 470 -38.02 5.34 -41.01
N THR A 471 -36.78 5.20 -40.46
CA THR A 471 -36.42 4.11 -39.58
C THR A 471 -37.13 4.20 -38.23
N ILE A 472 -37.20 5.40 -37.63
CA ILE A 472 -37.94 5.56 -36.37
C ILE A 472 -39.42 5.28 -36.52
N THR A 473 -40.03 5.76 -37.59
CA THR A 473 -41.49 5.52 -37.85
C THR A 473 -41.78 4.03 -38.03
N ARG A 474 -40.97 3.33 -38.81
CA ARG A 474 -41.08 1.89 -39.01
C ARG A 474 -40.93 1.11 -37.71
N LYS A 475 -39.89 1.43 -36.92
CA LYS A 475 -39.63 0.73 -35.65
C LYS A 475 -40.72 0.99 -34.59
N LEU A 476 -41.30 2.18 -34.54
CA LEU A 476 -42.44 2.48 -33.68
C LEU A 476 -43.67 1.62 -34.06
N GLN A 477 -43.94 1.44 -35.35
CA GLN A 477 -45.03 0.56 -35.83
C GLN A 477 -44.74 -0.92 -35.54
N GLU A 478 -43.49 -1.40 -35.81
CA GLU A 478 -43.08 -2.78 -35.54
C GLU A 478 -43.17 -3.14 -34.04
N LEU A 479 -42.88 -2.21 -33.16
CA LEU A 479 -42.92 -2.40 -31.70
C LEU A 479 -44.24 -2.06 -31.04
N GLY A 480 -45.27 -1.57 -31.83
CA GLY A 480 -46.57 -1.21 -31.28
C GLY A 480 -46.53 -0.10 -30.27
N ILE A 481 -45.66 0.90 -30.47
CA ILE A 481 -45.56 2.11 -29.64
C ILE A 481 -46.38 3.17 -30.34
N ASP A 482 -47.66 3.24 -30.00
CA ASP A 482 -48.57 4.31 -30.44
C ASP A 482 -48.45 5.51 -29.50
N ASP A 483 -48.78 6.72 -30.01
CA ASP A 483 -48.66 8.02 -29.32
C ASP A 483 -49.33 8.12 -27.97
#